data_02d582b9778713d9398087541ddea2bf
#
_entry.id   02d582b9778713d9398087541ddea2bf
#
_cell.length_a   1.000
_cell.length_b   1.000
_cell.length_c   1.000
_cell.angle_alpha   90.00
_cell.angle_beta   90.00
_cell.angle_gamma   90.00
#
_symmetry.space_group_name_H-M   'P 1'
#
loop_
_entity.id
_entity.type
_entity.pdbx_description
1 polymer ?
#
loop_
_entity_poly.entity_id
_entity_poly.type
_entity_poly.pdbx_seq_one_letter_code
_entity_poly.pdbx_strand_id
1 'polypeptide(L)'
;IIADPQIVPIVRSMPDGDIEFSSDDKFVITLSCGDATFQIMGRDGSTYPAMPEIQGHTPFSITKKQFKNLINKTFFSLCKDDSNPVLKGSLFEIKDNTLTVSAIDGFRFAVRREKSAVDCPDVNISFIIPGRAEQNLLRIMDEGDGEIGFELGTKHIIVHMDNLYIMIRLLDGEFPHYEKFVPEYVMTAEVDRDALIMCLERVAIVNEKMHSSAKLAFENDMLKISCETESGKVNDLIPVHMEGEAREVLFNQNFLIEALRACDNQKVLLRVADSGRGMVIKATDEEEAKNTDSYYIY
;
A
#
# COMPACT_ATOMS: atom_id res chain seq x y z
N ILE A 1 29.04 -12.15 -18.20
CA ILE A 1 29.49 -12.64 -16.87
C ILE A 1 28.45 -12.22 -15.83
N ILE A 2 28.19 -13.09 -14.86
CA ILE A 2 27.35 -12.81 -13.70
C ILE A 2 28.29 -12.55 -12.53
N ALA A 3 28.19 -11.37 -11.92
CA ALA A 3 28.96 -11.03 -10.73
C ALA A 3 28.31 -11.58 -9.45
N ASP A 4 29.13 -11.92 -8.47
CA ASP A 4 28.68 -12.29 -7.13
C ASP A 4 28.04 -11.07 -6.43
N PRO A 5 27.03 -11.23 -5.57
CA PRO A 5 26.44 -10.16 -4.76
C PRO A 5 27.44 -9.35 -3.93
N GLN A 6 28.64 -9.88 -3.66
CA GLN A 6 29.74 -9.18 -2.98
C GLN A 6 30.23 -7.94 -3.74
N ILE A 7 29.92 -7.81 -5.03
CA ILE A 7 30.29 -6.62 -5.81
C ILE A 7 29.73 -5.32 -5.21
N VAL A 8 28.52 -5.38 -4.64
CA VAL A 8 27.87 -4.18 -4.07
C VAL A 8 28.63 -3.60 -2.87
N PRO A 9 28.97 -4.38 -1.82
CA PRO A 9 29.79 -3.86 -0.72
C PRO A 9 31.21 -3.49 -1.15
N ILE A 10 31.81 -4.17 -2.13
CA ILE A 10 33.11 -3.84 -2.68
C ILE A 10 33.06 -2.43 -3.30
N VAL A 11 32.14 -2.18 -4.24
CA VAL A 11 31.98 -0.88 -4.90
C VAL A 11 31.74 0.24 -3.88
N ARG A 12 30.92 -0.03 -2.83
CA ARG A 12 30.66 0.94 -1.76
C ARG A 12 31.88 1.26 -0.88
N SER A 13 32.86 0.37 -0.82
CA SER A 13 34.09 0.54 -0.03
C SER A 13 35.25 1.10 -0.82
N MET A 14 35.09 1.26 -2.14
CA MET A 14 36.15 1.83 -2.97
C MET A 14 36.32 3.33 -2.73
N PRO A 15 37.56 3.87 -2.97
CA PRO A 15 37.79 5.31 -2.96
C PRO A 15 36.90 6.06 -3.95
N ASP A 16 36.73 7.37 -3.74
CA ASP A 16 36.06 8.23 -4.72
C ASP A 16 36.86 8.26 -6.04
N GLY A 17 36.19 7.98 -7.13
CA GLY A 17 36.81 7.95 -8.46
C GLY A 17 36.10 7.00 -9.42
N ASP A 18 36.67 6.90 -10.62
CA ASP A 18 36.17 5.95 -11.63
C ASP A 18 36.60 4.53 -11.27
N ILE A 19 35.64 3.61 -11.33
CA ILE A 19 35.91 2.19 -11.11
C ILE A 19 36.06 1.50 -12.45
N GLU A 20 37.25 0.97 -12.70
CA GLU A 20 37.52 0.13 -13.85
C GLU A 20 37.04 -1.31 -13.56
N PHE A 21 36.25 -1.85 -14.48
CA PHE A 21 35.69 -3.18 -14.37
C PHE A 21 36.16 -4.03 -15.55
N SER A 22 36.86 -5.12 -15.27
CA SER A 22 37.33 -6.06 -16.29
C SER A 22 37.04 -7.51 -15.90
N SER A 23 37.04 -8.41 -16.88
CA SER A 23 36.87 -9.84 -16.64
C SER A 23 37.72 -10.65 -17.61
N ASP A 24 38.22 -11.79 -17.16
CA ASP A 24 38.97 -12.76 -17.99
C ASP A 24 38.12 -13.95 -18.46
N ASP A 25 38.72 -14.81 -19.27
CA ASP A 25 38.10 -16.02 -19.80
C ASP A 25 37.78 -17.09 -18.73
N LYS A 26 38.32 -16.92 -17.51
CA LYS A 26 38.04 -17.78 -16.35
C LYS A 26 36.96 -17.19 -15.43
N PHE A 27 36.27 -16.15 -15.91
CA PHE A 27 35.24 -15.41 -15.19
C PHE A 27 35.74 -14.71 -13.92
N VAL A 28 37.06 -14.47 -13.78
CA VAL A 28 37.59 -13.62 -12.72
C VAL A 28 37.26 -12.17 -13.05
N ILE A 29 36.53 -11.51 -12.17
CA ILE A 29 36.16 -10.12 -12.28
C ILE A 29 37.15 -9.29 -11.47
N THR A 30 37.79 -8.33 -12.11
CA THR A 30 38.69 -7.39 -11.46
C THR A 30 38.05 -6.01 -11.43
N LEU A 31 37.96 -5.43 -10.25
CA LEU A 31 37.55 -4.04 -10.02
C LEU A 31 38.75 -3.24 -9.51
N SER A 32 39.05 -2.09 -10.11
CA SER A 32 40.12 -1.21 -9.67
C SER A 32 39.66 0.24 -9.60
N CYS A 33 40.15 0.96 -8.57
CA CYS A 33 39.91 2.39 -8.38
C CYS A 33 41.12 2.95 -7.62
N GLY A 34 41.92 3.82 -8.28
CA GLY A 34 43.21 4.27 -7.73
C GLY A 34 44.12 3.07 -7.41
N ASP A 35 44.63 3.01 -6.18
CA ASP A 35 45.48 1.91 -5.71
C ASP A 35 44.73 0.67 -5.21
N ALA A 36 43.37 0.76 -5.10
CA ALA A 36 42.56 -0.33 -4.62
C ALA A 36 42.18 -1.29 -5.78
N THR A 37 42.44 -2.59 -5.58
CA THR A 37 42.09 -3.62 -6.55
C THR A 37 41.42 -4.81 -5.84
N PHE A 38 40.30 -5.25 -6.36
CA PHE A 38 39.58 -6.43 -5.90
C PHE A 38 39.44 -7.43 -7.04
N GLN A 39 39.54 -8.72 -6.70
CA GLN A 39 39.26 -9.81 -7.61
C GLN A 39 38.21 -10.72 -6.99
N ILE A 40 37.13 -10.97 -7.74
CA ILE A 40 36.04 -11.86 -7.32
C ILE A 40 35.73 -12.85 -8.44
N MET A 41 35.25 -14.02 -8.07
CA MET A 41 34.81 -15.03 -9.04
C MET A 41 33.41 -14.66 -9.55
N GLY A 42 33.28 -14.57 -10.86
CA GLY A 42 32.01 -14.50 -11.57
C GLY A 42 31.54 -15.87 -12.04
N ARG A 43 30.48 -15.88 -12.81
CA ARG A 43 29.95 -17.07 -13.48
C ARG A 43 29.69 -16.78 -14.94
N ASP A 44 29.59 -17.83 -15.75
CA ASP A 44 29.20 -17.70 -17.13
C ASP A 44 27.82 -17.05 -17.25
N GLY A 45 27.75 -15.97 -18.05
CA GLY A 45 26.52 -15.23 -18.33
C GLY A 45 25.43 -16.06 -19.03
N SER A 46 25.81 -17.11 -19.76
CA SER A 46 24.87 -18.04 -20.40
C SER A 46 24.02 -18.83 -19.39
N THR A 47 24.50 -18.94 -18.14
CA THR A 47 23.76 -19.59 -17.05
C THR A 47 22.74 -18.66 -16.37
N TYR A 48 22.69 -17.38 -16.75
CA TYR A 48 21.69 -16.45 -16.21
C TYR A 48 20.31 -16.86 -16.71
N PRO A 49 19.31 -16.96 -15.82
CA PRO A 49 17.97 -17.33 -16.24
C PRO A 49 17.46 -16.37 -17.30
N ALA A 50 17.01 -16.89 -18.43
CA ALA A 50 16.31 -16.09 -19.42
C ALA A 50 15.00 -15.55 -18.82
N MET A 51 14.63 -14.33 -19.23
CA MET A 51 13.32 -13.81 -18.89
C MET A 51 12.25 -14.66 -19.58
N PRO A 52 11.27 -15.23 -18.86
CA PRO A 52 10.22 -16.03 -19.48
C PRO A 52 9.45 -15.19 -20.49
N GLU A 53 9.07 -15.81 -21.62
CA GLU A 53 8.14 -15.19 -22.56
C GLU A 53 6.74 -15.14 -21.92
N ILE A 54 6.13 -13.96 -21.91
CA ILE A 54 4.74 -13.80 -21.48
C ILE A 54 3.82 -14.10 -22.66
N GLN A 55 2.99 -15.13 -22.52
CA GLN A 55 1.98 -15.46 -23.52
C GLN A 55 0.67 -14.74 -23.20
N GLY A 56 0.03 -14.18 -24.24
CA GLY A 56 -1.31 -13.58 -24.12
C GLY A 56 -1.32 -12.37 -23.18
N HIS A 57 -0.45 -11.39 -23.43
CA HIS A 57 -0.34 -10.21 -22.57
C HIS A 57 -1.38 -9.14 -22.92
N THR A 58 -1.88 -8.48 -21.88
CA THR A 58 -2.70 -7.27 -21.98
C THR A 58 -1.84 -6.08 -21.56
N PRO A 59 -1.46 -5.18 -22.49
CA PRO A 59 -0.70 -3.99 -22.14
C PRO A 59 -1.62 -2.90 -21.56
N PHE A 60 -1.13 -2.14 -20.59
CA PHE A 60 -1.73 -0.91 -20.10
C PHE A 60 -0.66 -0.02 -19.48
N SER A 61 -0.94 1.27 -19.34
CA SER A 61 -0.05 2.22 -18.68
C SER A 61 -0.80 3.09 -17.68
N ILE A 62 -0.06 3.62 -16.73
CA ILE A 62 -0.55 4.56 -15.69
C ILE A 62 0.59 5.52 -15.34
N THR A 63 0.29 6.71 -14.88
CA THR A 63 1.34 7.61 -14.42
C THR A 63 1.99 7.13 -13.11
N LYS A 64 3.29 7.38 -12.92
CA LYS A 64 4.02 7.07 -11.68
C LYS A 64 3.30 7.64 -10.46
N LYS A 65 2.78 8.86 -10.57
CA LYS A 65 2.05 9.55 -9.49
C LYS A 65 0.77 8.81 -9.11
N GLN A 66 -0.05 8.42 -10.09
CA GLN A 66 -1.29 7.66 -9.83
C GLN A 66 -0.99 6.30 -9.21
N PHE A 67 0.03 5.57 -9.72
CA PHE A 67 0.43 4.28 -9.17
C PHE A 67 0.90 4.40 -7.71
N LYS A 68 1.79 5.38 -7.41
CA LYS A 68 2.23 5.66 -6.04
C LYS A 68 1.04 5.97 -5.13
N ASN A 69 0.09 6.78 -5.62
CA ASN A 69 -1.10 7.14 -4.86
C ASN A 69 -1.95 5.92 -4.52
N LEU A 70 -2.25 5.06 -5.52
CA LEU A 70 -3.01 3.83 -5.33
C LEU A 70 -2.38 2.94 -4.25
N ILE A 71 -1.07 2.71 -4.33
CA ILE A 71 -0.37 1.85 -3.36
C ILE A 71 -0.30 2.49 -1.98
N ASN A 72 0.11 3.75 -1.86
CA ASN A 72 0.25 4.42 -0.57
C ASN A 72 -1.08 4.49 0.20
N LYS A 73 -2.21 4.54 -0.52
CA LYS A 73 -3.55 4.60 0.06
C LYS A 73 -4.12 3.23 0.48
N THR A 74 -3.51 2.13 0.06
CA THR A 74 -4.04 0.78 0.32
C THR A 74 -3.07 -0.12 1.06
N PHE A 75 -1.77 0.05 0.86
CA PHE A 75 -0.71 -0.84 1.34
C PHE A 75 -0.75 -1.12 2.85
N PHE A 76 -1.17 -0.16 3.68
CA PHE A 76 -1.25 -0.32 5.14
C PHE A 76 -2.24 -1.39 5.58
N SER A 77 -3.21 -1.74 4.72
CA SER A 77 -4.22 -2.78 4.95
C SER A 77 -3.80 -4.16 4.44
N LEU A 78 -2.54 -4.37 4.01
CA LEU A 78 -2.06 -5.70 3.65
C LEU A 78 -1.89 -6.58 4.87
N CYS A 79 -2.25 -7.85 4.74
CA CYS A 79 -2.05 -8.84 5.78
C CYS A 79 -0.55 -9.09 6.02
N LYS A 80 -0.15 -9.06 7.29
CA LYS A 80 1.23 -9.34 7.72
C LYS A 80 1.43 -10.80 8.13
N ASP A 81 0.34 -11.53 8.32
CA ASP A 81 0.32 -12.93 8.74
C ASP A 81 0.51 -13.87 7.53
N ASP A 82 1.09 -15.03 7.77
CA ASP A 82 1.30 -16.10 6.79
C ASP A 82 0.08 -17.01 6.59
N SER A 83 -0.99 -16.81 7.35
CA SER A 83 -2.20 -17.64 7.31
C SER A 83 -2.92 -17.62 5.95
N ASN A 84 -2.88 -16.49 5.25
CA ASN A 84 -3.50 -16.34 3.92
C ASN A 84 -2.54 -15.62 2.96
N PRO A 85 -1.79 -16.36 2.13
CA PRO A 85 -0.82 -15.79 1.21
C PRO A 85 -1.42 -14.78 0.21
N VAL A 86 -2.70 -14.94 -0.19
CA VAL A 86 -3.39 -14.06 -1.13
C VAL A 86 -3.51 -12.64 -0.58
N LEU A 87 -3.77 -12.50 0.73
CA LEU A 87 -3.92 -11.22 1.41
C LEU A 87 -2.59 -10.48 1.66
N LYS A 88 -1.45 -11.10 1.32
CA LYS A 88 -0.12 -10.43 1.32
C LYS A 88 0.13 -9.57 0.08
N GLY A 89 -0.82 -9.50 -0.82
CA GLY A 89 -0.79 -8.64 -2.00
C GLY A 89 -2.06 -7.83 -2.15
N SER A 90 -2.00 -6.79 -2.96
CA SER A 90 -3.16 -6.00 -3.33
C SER A 90 -3.83 -6.59 -4.56
N LEU A 91 -5.16 -6.59 -4.58
CA LEU A 91 -5.96 -6.86 -5.76
C LEU A 91 -6.00 -5.61 -6.63
N PHE A 92 -5.64 -5.78 -7.89
CA PHE A 92 -5.78 -4.79 -8.95
C PHE A 92 -6.92 -5.21 -9.87
N GLU A 93 -7.85 -4.32 -10.11
CA GLU A 93 -8.98 -4.54 -11.02
C GLU A 93 -9.04 -3.40 -12.04
N ILE A 94 -9.02 -3.74 -13.32
CA ILE A 94 -9.24 -2.78 -14.41
C ILE A 94 -10.59 -3.05 -15.01
N LYS A 95 -11.46 -2.05 -14.97
CA LYS A 95 -12.79 -2.10 -15.54
C LYS A 95 -13.22 -0.70 -15.98
N ASP A 96 -13.74 -0.57 -17.20
CA ASP A 96 -14.28 0.68 -17.72
C ASP A 96 -13.30 1.87 -17.57
N ASN A 97 -12.03 1.67 -17.92
CA ASN A 97 -10.92 2.62 -17.74
C ASN A 97 -10.63 3.02 -16.28
N THR A 98 -11.23 2.35 -15.32
CA THR A 98 -11.00 2.58 -13.90
C THR A 98 -10.06 1.51 -13.37
N LEU A 99 -8.97 1.94 -12.73
CA LEU A 99 -8.11 1.05 -11.97
C LEU A 99 -8.50 1.14 -10.50
N THR A 100 -8.88 0.01 -9.94
CA THR A 100 -9.17 -0.15 -8.52
C THR A 100 -8.07 -0.99 -7.88
N VAL A 101 -7.55 -0.53 -6.75
CA VAL A 101 -6.64 -1.31 -5.92
C VAL A 101 -7.28 -1.50 -4.56
N SER A 102 -7.26 -2.74 -4.07
CA SER A 102 -7.78 -3.09 -2.75
C SER A 102 -6.82 -3.98 -1.96
N ALA A 103 -6.75 -3.75 -0.65
CA ALA A 103 -5.94 -4.51 0.29
C ALA A 103 -6.76 -4.85 1.53
N ILE A 104 -6.58 -6.05 2.09
CA ILE A 104 -7.36 -6.60 3.21
C ILE A 104 -6.43 -7.35 4.17
N ASP A 105 -6.60 -7.18 5.48
CA ASP A 105 -5.87 -7.96 6.50
C ASP A 105 -6.78 -8.83 7.40
N GLY A 106 -8.07 -8.88 7.12
CA GLY A 106 -9.06 -9.63 7.89
C GLY A 106 -9.77 -8.80 8.99
N PHE A 107 -9.24 -7.64 9.35
CA PHE A 107 -9.85 -6.69 10.30
C PHE A 107 -10.26 -5.38 9.65
N ARG A 108 -9.67 -5.07 8.52
CA ARG A 108 -9.91 -3.85 7.77
C ARG A 108 -9.61 -4.07 6.29
N PHE A 109 -10.13 -3.20 5.47
CA PHE A 109 -9.77 -3.13 4.07
C PHE A 109 -9.71 -1.68 3.58
N ALA A 110 -8.84 -1.44 2.62
CA ALA A 110 -8.69 -0.17 1.95
C ALA A 110 -8.94 -0.37 0.45
N VAL A 111 -9.67 0.56 -0.14
CA VAL A 111 -9.98 0.55 -1.57
C VAL A 111 -9.70 1.93 -2.14
N ARG A 112 -8.89 1.99 -3.17
CA ARG A 112 -8.64 3.21 -3.95
C ARG A 112 -9.02 2.99 -5.40
N ARG A 113 -9.70 3.98 -6.00
CA ARG A 113 -10.09 3.98 -7.41
C ARG A 113 -9.53 5.21 -8.10
N GLU A 114 -8.95 4.98 -9.27
CA GLU A 114 -8.53 6.05 -10.18
C GLU A 114 -9.29 5.89 -11.50
N LYS A 115 -10.19 6.81 -11.77
CA LYS A 115 -10.94 6.85 -13.04
C LYS A 115 -10.07 7.37 -14.14
N SER A 116 -10.27 6.83 -15.36
CA SER A 116 -9.48 7.18 -16.53
C SER A 116 -7.96 7.04 -16.32
N ALA A 117 -7.57 6.16 -15.41
CA ALA A 117 -6.18 5.89 -15.11
C ALA A 117 -5.49 5.09 -16.23
N VAL A 118 -6.26 4.27 -16.92
CA VAL A 118 -5.78 3.38 -17.98
C VAL A 118 -6.63 3.55 -19.24
N ASP A 119 -6.01 3.52 -20.40
CA ASP A 119 -6.71 3.58 -21.68
C ASP A 119 -7.01 2.15 -22.19
N CYS A 120 -7.96 1.50 -21.56
CA CYS A 120 -8.35 0.12 -21.86
C CYS A 120 -9.88 -0.05 -21.73
N PRO A 121 -10.70 0.54 -22.63
CA PRO A 121 -12.16 0.61 -22.46
C PRO A 121 -12.86 -0.74 -22.43
N ASP A 122 -12.33 -1.74 -23.11
CA ASP A 122 -12.95 -3.07 -23.26
C ASP A 122 -12.30 -4.13 -22.36
N VAL A 123 -11.41 -3.70 -21.44
CA VAL A 123 -10.67 -4.61 -20.56
C VAL A 123 -11.39 -4.76 -19.24
N ASN A 124 -11.65 -6.01 -18.85
CA ASN A 124 -12.12 -6.38 -17.51
C ASN A 124 -11.22 -7.49 -16.99
N ILE A 125 -10.23 -7.11 -16.18
CA ILE A 125 -9.20 -8.01 -15.67
C ILE A 125 -8.97 -7.76 -14.19
N SER A 126 -8.55 -8.80 -13.49
CA SER A 126 -8.10 -8.72 -12.10
C SER A 126 -6.86 -9.57 -11.88
N PHE A 127 -5.96 -9.09 -11.03
CA PHE A 127 -4.71 -9.77 -10.68
C PHE A 127 -4.21 -9.28 -9.32
N ILE A 128 -3.35 -10.08 -8.67
CA ILE A 128 -2.85 -9.76 -7.33
C ILE A 128 -1.34 -9.59 -7.40
N ILE A 129 -0.87 -8.38 -7.09
CA ILE A 129 0.56 -8.07 -6.97
C ILE A 129 1.00 -8.31 -5.53
N PRO A 130 2.09 -9.08 -5.28
CA PRO A 130 2.63 -9.25 -3.94
C PRO A 130 3.07 -7.91 -3.34
N GLY A 131 2.71 -7.61 -2.09
CA GLY A 131 3.05 -6.35 -1.42
C GLY A 131 4.56 -6.07 -1.36
N ARG A 132 5.40 -7.13 -1.30
CA ARG A 132 6.85 -6.97 -1.40
C ARG A 132 7.27 -6.39 -2.76
N ALA A 133 6.61 -6.80 -3.83
CA ALA A 133 6.89 -6.26 -5.17
C ALA A 133 6.42 -4.81 -5.28
N GLU A 134 5.23 -4.48 -4.77
CA GLU A 134 4.72 -3.11 -4.70
C GLU A 134 5.70 -2.19 -3.96
N GLN A 135 6.18 -2.62 -2.79
CA GLN A 135 7.16 -1.84 -2.01
C GLN A 135 8.48 -1.64 -2.75
N ASN A 136 8.93 -2.65 -3.49
CA ASN A 136 10.14 -2.52 -4.32
C ASN A 136 9.92 -1.55 -5.48
N LEU A 137 8.76 -1.61 -6.15
CA LEU A 137 8.41 -0.65 -7.20
C LEU A 137 8.42 0.79 -6.67
N LEU A 138 7.79 1.04 -5.51
CA LEU A 138 7.79 2.36 -4.89
C LEU A 138 9.20 2.89 -4.58
N ARG A 139 10.14 2.02 -4.18
CA ARG A 139 11.52 2.41 -3.85
C ARG A 139 12.35 2.80 -5.05
N ILE A 140 12.10 2.19 -6.21
CA ILE A 140 12.88 2.45 -7.44
C ILE A 140 12.26 3.53 -8.31
N MET A 141 10.98 3.87 -8.09
CA MET A 141 10.34 5.00 -8.76
C MET A 141 10.88 6.33 -8.27
N ASP A 142 11.31 7.16 -9.20
CA ASP A 142 11.62 8.57 -8.94
C ASP A 142 10.35 9.41 -8.66
N GLU A 143 10.54 10.69 -8.35
CA GLU A 143 9.44 11.66 -8.14
C GLU A 143 8.89 12.26 -9.45
N GLY A 144 9.30 11.74 -10.60
CA GLY A 144 8.88 12.26 -11.90
C GLY A 144 7.42 11.92 -12.26
N ASP A 145 6.85 12.68 -13.19
CA ASP A 145 5.50 12.49 -13.73
C ASP A 145 5.43 11.47 -14.89
N GLY A 146 6.50 10.66 -15.06
CA GLY A 146 6.57 9.65 -16.13
C GLY A 146 5.49 8.58 -16.05
N GLU A 147 5.35 7.80 -17.13
CA GLU A 147 4.45 6.65 -17.19
C GLU A 147 5.14 5.37 -16.76
N ILE A 148 4.35 4.44 -16.27
CA ILE A 148 4.71 3.05 -16.01
C ILE A 148 3.88 2.21 -16.98
N GLY A 149 4.55 1.41 -17.79
CA GLY A 149 3.91 0.42 -18.65
C GLY A 149 3.80 -0.93 -17.93
N PHE A 150 2.74 -1.64 -18.21
CA PHE A 150 2.49 -2.98 -17.72
C PHE A 150 2.12 -3.91 -18.86
N GLU A 151 2.63 -5.13 -18.79
CA GLU A 151 2.21 -6.24 -19.64
C GLU A 151 1.76 -7.39 -18.74
N LEU A 152 0.45 -7.56 -18.63
CA LEU A 152 -0.15 -8.59 -17.81
C LEU A 152 -0.24 -9.91 -18.58
N GLY A 153 0.41 -10.93 -18.07
CA GLY A 153 0.26 -12.32 -18.50
C GLY A 153 -0.50 -13.16 -17.48
N THR A 154 -0.59 -14.48 -17.72
CA THR A 154 -1.38 -15.37 -16.86
C THR A 154 -0.84 -15.50 -15.42
N LYS A 155 0.47 -15.54 -15.23
CA LYS A 155 1.12 -15.77 -13.92
C LYS A 155 2.13 -14.69 -13.54
N HIS A 156 2.43 -13.81 -14.46
CA HIS A 156 3.43 -12.77 -14.28
C HIS A 156 2.93 -11.46 -14.87
N ILE A 157 3.44 -10.38 -14.33
CA ILE A 157 3.30 -9.05 -14.91
C ILE A 157 4.70 -8.48 -15.14
N ILE A 158 4.94 -7.92 -16.32
CA ILE A 158 6.14 -7.12 -16.59
C ILE A 158 5.80 -5.66 -16.36
N VAL A 159 6.66 -4.98 -15.63
CA VAL A 159 6.61 -3.54 -15.41
C VAL A 159 7.74 -2.89 -16.20
N HIS A 160 7.38 -1.95 -17.05
CA HIS A 160 8.32 -1.15 -17.83
C HIS A 160 8.41 0.25 -17.22
N MET A 161 9.62 0.66 -16.89
CA MET A 161 9.84 1.94 -16.24
C MET A 161 11.21 2.47 -16.67
N ASP A 162 11.23 3.53 -17.48
CA ASP A 162 12.45 4.06 -18.09
C ASP A 162 13.26 2.96 -18.80
N ASN A 163 14.45 2.62 -18.30
CA ASN A 163 15.30 1.55 -18.84
C ASN A 163 15.18 0.23 -18.04
N LEU A 164 14.19 0.12 -17.16
CA LEU A 164 14.00 -1.04 -16.29
C LEU A 164 12.86 -1.92 -16.80
N TYR A 165 13.11 -3.22 -16.78
CA TYR A 165 12.14 -4.28 -17.02
C TYR A 165 12.07 -5.13 -15.77
N ILE A 166 10.93 -5.16 -15.10
CA ILE A 166 10.76 -5.86 -13.84
C ILE A 166 9.67 -6.89 -14.02
N MET A 167 10.03 -8.16 -13.91
CA MET A 167 9.08 -9.26 -13.92
C MET A 167 8.66 -9.58 -12.50
N ILE A 168 7.35 -9.60 -12.27
CA ILE A 168 6.74 -9.92 -10.99
C ILE A 168 5.85 -11.15 -11.17
N ARG A 169 6.06 -12.17 -10.33
CA ARG A 169 5.13 -13.29 -10.25
C ARG A 169 3.90 -12.86 -9.45
N LEU A 170 2.73 -13.01 -10.02
CA LEU A 170 1.45 -12.73 -9.39
C LEU A 170 1.13 -13.76 -8.31
N LEU A 171 0.36 -13.36 -7.30
CA LEU A 171 -0.23 -14.29 -6.36
C LEU A 171 -1.43 -14.97 -7.03
N ASP A 172 -1.55 -16.27 -6.79
CA ASP A 172 -2.64 -17.10 -7.30
C ASP A 172 -3.62 -17.39 -6.17
N GLY A 173 -4.91 -17.26 -6.44
CA GLY A 173 -5.97 -17.51 -5.49
C GLY A 173 -7.15 -16.55 -5.63
N GLU A 174 -8.22 -16.82 -4.89
CA GLU A 174 -9.41 -15.99 -4.85
C GLU A 174 -9.28 -14.88 -3.80
N PHE A 175 -9.36 -13.63 -4.23
CA PHE A 175 -9.36 -12.49 -3.34
C PHE A 175 -10.78 -12.28 -2.78
N PRO A 176 -10.96 -11.95 -1.49
CA PRO A 176 -12.27 -11.73 -0.91
C PRO A 176 -13.03 -10.58 -1.58
N HIS A 177 -14.30 -10.77 -1.85
CA HIS A 177 -15.19 -9.72 -2.36
C HIS A 177 -15.52 -8.72 -1.25
N TYR A 178 -14.77 -7.65 -1.17
CA TYR A 178 -14.89 -6.64 -0.11
C TYR A 178 -16.25 -5.91 -0.12
N GLU A 179 -16.92 -5.82 -1.27
CA GLU A 179 -18.23 -5.18 -1.38
C GLU A 179 -19.29 -5.83 -0.49
N LYS A 180 -19.14 -7.13 -0.20
CA LYS A 180 -20.05 -7.87 0.68
C LYS A 180 -19.90 -7.50 2.16
N PHE A 181 -18.79 -6.84 2.51
CA PHE A 181 -18.50 -6.43 3.87
C PHE A 181 -18.82 -4.95 4.14
N VAL A 182 -19.29 -4.21 3.14
CA VAL A 182 -19.70 -2.80 3.31
C VAL A 182 -21.00 -2.77 4.09
N PRO A 183 -21.03 -2.24 5.33
CA PRO A 183 -22.23 -2.23 6.16
C PRO A 183 -23.19 -1.10 5.76
N GLU A 184 -24.43 -1.19 6.19
CA GLU A 184 -25.34 -0.05 6.24
C GLU A 184 -24.94 0.87 7.40
N TYR A 185 -25.00 2.19 7.17
CA TYR A 185 -24.59 3.20 8.15
C TYR A 185 -25.81 3.85 8.77
N VAL A 186 -25.73 4.11 10.07
CA VAL A 186 -26.80 4.77 10.84
C VAL A 186 -26.36 6.11 11.42
N MET A 187 -25.06 6.39 11.39
CA MET A 187 -24.49 7.65 11.87
C MET A 187 -23.32 8.07 10.98
N THR A 188 -23.22 9.36 10.71
CA THR A 188 -22.09 9.99 10.02
C THR A 188 -21.58 11.15 10.87
N ALA A 189 -20.26 11.27 11.02
CA ALA A 189 -19.62 12.39 11.67
C ALA A 189 -18.51 12.96 10.80
N GLU A 190 -18.55 14.27 10.54
CA GLU A 190 -17.45 15.01 9.94
C GLU A 190 -16.50 15.46 11.03
N VAL A 191 -15.21 15.16 10.88
CA VAL A 191 -14.18 15.44 11.87
C VAL A 191 -12.92 16.00 11.22
N ASP A 192 -12.21 16.89 11.93
CA ASP A 192 -10.85 17.30 11.54
C ASP A 192 -9.90 16.09 11.70
N ARG A 193 -9.27 15.72 10.58
CA ARG A 193 -8.38 14.54 10.48
C ARG A 193 -7.21 14.62 11.45
N ASP A 194 -6.53 15.76 11.49
CA ASP A 194 -5.30 15.91 12.25
C ASP A 194 -5.60 15.97 13.76
N ALA A 195 -6.70 16.64 14.15
CA ALA A 195 -7.17 16.61 15.54
C ALA A 195 -7.48 15.20 15.99
N LEU A 196 -8.16 14.40 15.16
CA LEU A 196 -8.47 13.01 15.49
C LEU A 196 -7.20 12.15 15.59
N ILE A 197 -6.25 12.30 14.67
CA ILE A 197 -4.95 11.57 14.73
C ILE A 197 -4.24 11.89 16.07
N MET A 198 -4.12 13.17 16.42
CA MET A 198 -3.46 13.57 17.68
C MET A 198 -4.14 12.98 18.92
N CYS A 199 -5.47 12.90 18.92
CA CYS A 199 -6.21 12.25 20.01
C CYS A 199 -5.91 10.74 20.09
N LEU A 200 -5.97 10.06 18.95
CA LEU A 200 -5.70 8.62 18.88
C LEU A 200 -4.24 8.28 19.23
N GLU A 201 -3.29 9.13 18.88
CA GLU A 201 -1.87 8.98 19.25
C GLU A 201 -1.69 9.10 20.79
N ARG A 202 -2.40 10.04 21.46
CA ARG A 202 -2.41 10.11 22.92
C ARG A 202 -2.99 8.85 23.57
N VAL A 203 -4.06 8.30 22.96
CA VAL A 203 -4.63 7.01 23.41
C VAL A 203 -3.61 5.88 23.23
N ALA A 204 -2.86 5.87 22.15
CA ALA A 204 -1.87 4.83 21.87
C ALA A 204 -0.74 4.79 22.92
N ILE A 205 -0.39 5.92 23.54
CA ILE A 205 0.61 5.98 24.62
C ILE A 205 0.18 5.16 25.86
N VAL A 206 -1.11 5.23 26.21
CA VAL A 206 -1.66 4.49 27.37
C VAL A 206 -1.97 3.05 26.98
N ASN A 207 -2.25 2.81 25.71
CA ASN A 207 -2.68 1.53 25.17
C ASN A 207 -1.54 0.79 24.45
N GLU A 208 -0.51 0.40 25.19
CA GLU A 208 0.68 -0.29 24.65
C GLU A 208 0.39 -1.72 24.16
N LYS A 209 -0.67 -2.36 24.63
CA LYS A 209 -1.02 -3.73 24.25
C LYS A 209 -1.80 -3.73 22.92
N MET A 210 -1.34 -4.49 21.93
CA MET A 210 -1.93 -4.60 20.58
C MET A 210 -3.43 -5.00 20.57
N HIS A 211 -4.00 -5.41 21.67
CA HIS A 211 -5.36 -5.93 21.78
C HIS A 211 -6.36 -5.01 22.52
N SER A 212 -5.94 -3.84 22.94
CA SER A 212 -6.84 -2.91 23.61
C SER A 212 -7.44 -1.95 22.59
N SER A 213 -8.74 -1.69 22.71
CA SER A 213 -9.48 -0.82 21.80
C SER A 213 -9.68 0.56 22.44
N ALA A 214 -9.61 1.59 21.62
CA ALA A 214 -10.10 2.92 21.98
C ALA A 214 -11.63 2.94 21.89
N LYS A 215 -12.26 3.57 22.87
CA LYS A 215 -13.70 3.82 22.89
C LYS A 215 -13.96 5.18 22.28
N LEU A 216 -14.79 5.20 21.24
CA LEU A 216 -15.26 6.39 20.56
C LEU A 216 -16.74 6.55 20.84
N ALA A 217 -17.12 7.64 21.51
CA ALA A 217 -18.51 7.97 21.80
C ALA A 217 -18.89 9.28 21.09
N PHE A 218 -19.84 9.19 20.19
CA PHE A 218 -20.39 10.27 19.38
C PHE A 218 -21.71 10.75 20.00
N GLU A 219 -21.74 11.98 20.49
CA GLU A 219 -22.92 12.56 21.12
C GLU A 219 -22.86 14.09 21.12
N ASN A 220 -23.96 14.77 20.81
CA ASN A 220 -24.11 16.24 20.90
C ASN A 220 -23.02 17.01 20.13
N ASP A 221 -22.74 16.62 18.91
CA ASP A 221 -21.69 17.19 18.06
C ASP A 221 -20.27 17.13 18.68
N MET A 222 -20.05 16.15 19.54
CA MET A 222 -18.76 15.88 20.16
C MET A 222 -18.38 14.43 19.99
N LEU A 223 -17.10 14.20 19.73
CA LEU A 223 -16.49 12.86 19.78
C LEU A 223 -15.60 12.77 21.03
N LYS A 224 -16.03 11.95 21.96
CA LYS A 224 -15.22 11.57 23.13
C LYS A 224 -14.43 10.32 22.81
N ILE A 225 -13.13 10.40 22.99
CA ILE A 225 -12.20 9.30 22.81
C ILE A 225 -11.63 8.92 24.17
N SER A 226 -11.72 7.66 24.56
CA SER A 226 -11.25 7.22 25.85
C SER A 226 -10.63 5.83 25.79
N CYS A 227 -9.67 5.59 26.66
CA CYS A 227 -9.08 4.29 26.93
C CYS A 227 -8.72 4.20 28.41
N GLU A 228 -8.92 3.03 29.00
CA GLU A 228 -8.55 2.74 30.37
C GLU A 228 -7.85 1.37 30.41
N THR A 229 -6.64 1.36 30.95
CA THR A 229 -5.79 0.17 31.06
C THR A 229 -5.20 0.11 32.46
N GLU A 230 -4.50 -0.96 32.77
CA GLU A 230 -3.73 -1.04 34.05
C GLU A 230 -2.64 0.04 34.14
N SER A 231 -2.16 0.52 33.01
CA SER A 231 -1.09 1.54 32.91
C SER A 231 -1.60 2.97 33.07
N GLY A 232 -2.90 3.21 32.88
CA GLY A 232 -3.46 4.55 32.97
C GLY A 232 -4.81 4.74 32.28
N LYS A 233 -5.26 5.99 32.30
CA LYS A 233 -6.53 6.40 31.69
C LYS A 233 -6.33 7.66 30.86
N VAL A 234 -6.91 7.67 29.69
CA VAL A 234 -6.97 8.84 28.82
C VAL A 234 -8.41 9.14 28.44
N ASN A 235 -8.77 10.42 28.45
CA ASN A 235 -10.02 10.93 27.91
C ASN A 235 -9.69 12.17 27.10
N ASP A 236 -10.22 12.23 25.91
CA ASP A 236 -10.07 13.35 25.01
C ASP A 236 -11.41 13.70 24.37
N LEU A 237 -11.58 14.92 23.91
CA LEU A 237 -12.84 15.41 23.37
C LEU A 237 -12.56 16.36 22.21
N ILE A 238 -13.14 16.07 21.05
CA ILE A 238 -13.02 16.90 19.87
C ILE A 238 -14.41 17.24 19.30
N PRO A 239 -14.60 18.45 18.74
CA PRO A 239 -15.85 18.79 18.07
C PRO A 239 -15.96 18.01 16.75
N VAL A 240 -17.18 17.60 16.43
CA VAL A 240 -17.54 16.97 15.17
C VAL A 240 -18.87 17.55 14.70
N HIS A 241 -19.17 17.38 13.42
CA HIS A 241 -20.53 17.60 12.94
C HIS A 241 -21.14 16.25 12.66
N MET A 242 -22.19 15.89 13.42
CA MET A 242 -22.77 14.56 13.33
C MET A 242 -24.22 14.59 12.82
N GLU A 243 -24.54 13.55 12.05
CA GLU A 243 -25.88 13.24 11.59
C GLU A 243 -26.23 11.80 12.00
N GLY A 244 -27.45 11.60 12.49
CA GLY A 244 -27.90 10.31 12.99
C GLY A 244 -27.90 10.23 14.52
N GLU A 245 -28.03 9.03 15.05
CA GLU A 245 -28.15 8.79 16.49
C GLU A 245 -26.78 8.72 17.18
N ALA A 246 -26.74 9.11 18.49
CA ALA A 246 -25.59 8.91 19.32
C ALA A 246 -25.12 7.45 19.28
N ARG A 247 -23.82 7.25 19.14
CA ARG A 247 -23.22 5.91 19.05
C ARG A 247 -21.93 5.82 19.85
N GLU A 248 -21.71 4.63 20.38
CA GLU A 248 -20.50 4.25 21.08
C GLU A 248 -19.92 3.00 20.41
N VAL A 249 -18.63 3.08 20.03
CA VAL A 249 -17.94 2.02 19.31
C VAL A 249 -16.53 1.81 19.84
N LEU A 250 -16.01 0.63 19.66
CA LEU A 250 -14.66 0.25 20.09
C LEU A 250 -13.85 -0.14 18.87
N PHE A 251 -12.72 0.54 18.66
CA PHE A 251 -11.82 0.23 17.54
C PHE A 251 -10.35 0.21 17.98
N ASN A 252 -9.55 -0.56 17.28
CA ASN A 252 -8.11 -0.48 17.43
C ASN A 252 -7.62 0.88 16.91
N GLN A 253 -7.08 1.72 17.81
CA GLN A 253 -6.62 3.07 17.47
C GLN A 253 -5.55 3.10 16.38
N ASN A 254 -4.68 2.08 16.30
CA ASN A 254 -3.63 2.03 15.29
C ASN A 254 -4.21 1.86 13.88
N PHE A 255 -5.28 1.07 13.74
CA PHE A 255 -5.96 0.92 12.46
C PHE A 255 -6.58 2.23 12.00
N LEU A 256 -7.19 2.99 12.92
CA LEU A 256 -7.73 4.31 12.62
C LEU A 256 -6.63 5.29 12.22
N ILE A 257 -5.53 5.35 12.98
CA ILE A 257 -4.40 6.24 12.68
C ILE A 257 -3.82 5.95 11.29
N GLU A 258 -3.59 4.67 10.94
CA GLU A 258 -3.04 4.31 9.64
C GLU A 258 -3.99 4.70 8.50
N ALA A 259 -5.30 4.48 8.65
CA ALA A 259 -6.30 4.87 7.67
C ALA A 259 -6.42 6.40 7.52
N LEU A 260 -6.43 7.13 8.65
CA LEU A 260 -6.49 8.60 8.64
C LEU A 260 -5.24 9.22 8.00
N ARG A 261 -4.06 8.65 8.25
CA ARG A 261 -2.81 9.10 7.61
C ARG A 261 -2.78 8.85 6.11
N ALA A 262 -3.54 7.88 5.63
CA ALA A 262 -3.71 7.65 4.20
C ALA A 262 -4.68 8.64 3.52
N CYS A 263 -5.51 9.37 4.28
CA CYS A 263 -6.38 10.41 3.74
C CYS A 263 -5.60 11.70 3.46
N ASP A 264 -5.89 12.38 2.37
CA ASP A 264 -5.30 13.69 2.04
C ASP A 264 -6.11 14.87 2.59
N ASN A 265 -7.43 14.70 2.76
CA ASN A 265 -8.34 15.75 3.18
C ASN A 265 -8.11 16.17 4.63
N GLN A 266 -8.25 17.47 4.87
CA GLN A 266 -8.23 18.02 6.22
C GLN A 266 -9.41 17.51 7.06
N LYS A 267 -10.57 17.34 6.43
CA LYS A 267 -11.76 16.79 7.07
C LYS A 267 -12.10 15.44 6.46
N VAL A 268 -12.57 14.52 7.29
CA VAL A 268 -13.01 13.19 6.89
C VAL A 268 -14.39 12.87 7.45
N LEU A 269 -15.10 12.01 6.74
CA LEU A 269 -16.37 11.44 7.20
C LEU A 269 -16.13 10.09 7.86
N LEU A 270 -16.54 9.96 9.11
CA LEU A 270 -16.64 8.71 9.83
C LEU A 270 -18.08 8.21 9.74
N ARG A 271 -18.30 7.07 9.13
CA ARG A 271 -19.63 6.45 9.02
C ARG A 271 -19.66 5.18 9.83
N VAL A 272 -20.53 5.14 10.83
CA VAL A 272 -20.64 4.01 11.75
C VAL A 272 -21.79 3.11 11.37
N ALA A 273 -21.53 1.80 11.35
CA ALA A 273 -22.53 0.79 11.06
C ALA A 273 -23.53 0.61 12.19
N ASP A 274 -24.74 0.12 11.87
CA ASP A 274 -25.78 -0.16 12.86
C ASP A 274 -25.33 -1.18 13.91
N SER A 275 -24.58 -2.19 13.49
CA SER A 275 -24.01 -3.20 14.41
C SER A 275 -23.02 -2.64 15.42
N GLY A 276 -22.55 -1.39 15.26
CA GLY A 276 -21.46 -0.79 16.02
C GLY A 276 -20.09 -1.47 15.86
N ARG A 277 -19.99 -2.40 14.89
CA ARG A 277 -18.78 -3.20 14.65
C ARG A 277 -18.03 -2.82 13.39
N GLY A 278 -18.54 -1.87 12.61
CA GLY A 278 -17.90 -1.43 11.39
C GLY A 278 -17.93 0.08 11.27
N MET A 279 -16.84 0.65 10.79
CA MET A 279 -16.74 2.08 10.48
C MET A 279 -16.06 2.28 9.14
N VAL A 280 -16.53 3.24 8.38
CA VAL A 280 -15.91 3.69 7.13
C VAL A 280 -15.36 5.10 7.31
N ILE A 281 -14.14 5.29 6.84
CA ILE A 281 -13.51 6.60 6.72
C ILE A 281 -13.54 6.99 5.25
N LYS A 282 -14.11 8.14 4.93
CA LYS A 282 -14.21 8.69 3.56
C LYS A 282 -13.77 10.15 3.52
N ALA A 283 -13.37 10.59 2.32
CA ALA A 283 -13.21 12.00 2.01
C ALA A 283 -14.56 12.75 2.11
N THR A 284 -14.49 14.05 2.47
CA THR A 284 -15.67 14.93 2.55
C THR A 284 -16.05 15.52 1.20
N ASP A 285 -15.11 15.64 0.26
CA ASP A 285 -15.34 16.23 -1.05
C ASP A 285 -16.12 15.25 -1.95
N GLU A 286 -17.25 15.72 -2.52
CA GLU A 286 -18.07 14.89 -3.42
C GLU A 286 -17.36 14.51 -4.72
N GLU A 287 -16.45 15.34 -5.24
CA GLU A 287 -15.66 14.99 -6.43
C GLU A 287 -14.59 13.95 -6.10
N GLU A 288 -13.95 14.09 -4.98
CA GLU A 288 -12.99 13.11 -4.46
C GLU A 288 -13.71 11.83 -4.02
N ALA A 289 -14.90 11.92 -3.44
CA ALA A 289 -15.77 10.79 -3.15
C ALA A 289 -16.22 10.02 -4.42
N LYS A 290 -16.17 10.58 -5.61
CA LYS A 290 -16.42 9.89 -6.89
C LYS A 290 -15.19 9.13 -7.41
N ASN A 291 -13.99 9.55 -6.99
CA ASN A 291 -12.72 8.86 -7.27
C ASN A 291 -12.21 8.08 -6.04
N THR A 292 -13.03 7.64 -5.21
CA THR A 292 -13.03 7.46 -3.77
C THR A 292 -11.99 6.54 -3.21
N ASP A 293 -11.33 7.08 -2.18
CA ASP A 293 -10.76 6.31 -1.09
C ASP A 293 -11.88 5.91 -0.11
N SER A 294 -11.91 4.67 0.26
CA SER A 294 -12.76 4.19 1.33
C SER A 294 -11.96 3.23 2.20
N TYR A 295 -11.89 3.52 3.48
CA TYR A 295 -11.20 2.68 4.45
C TYR A 295 -12.23 2.10 5.40
N TYR A 296 -12.31 0.79 5.44
CA TYR A 296 -13.29 0.06 6.23
C TYR A 296 -12.56 -0.62 7.38
N ILE A 297 -13.05 -0.43 8.59
CA ILE A 297 -12.45 -0.98 9.82
C ILE A 297 -13.56 -1.71 10.58
N TYR A 298 -13.27 -2.94 10.99
CA TYR A 298 -14.18 -3.79 11.74
C TYR A 298 -13.69 -4.06 13.14
#